data_54330dfc90d00a79f2618cd614be726a
#
_entry.id   54330dfc90d00a79f2618cd614be726a
#
_cell.length_a   1.000
_cell.length_b   1.000
_cell.length_c   1.000
_cell.angle_alpha   90.00
_cell.angle_beta   90.00
_cell.angle_gamma   90.00
#
_symmetry.space_group_name_H-M   'P 1'
#
loop_
_entity.id
_entity.type
_entity.pdbx_description
1 polymer ?
#
loop_
_entity_poly.entity_id
_entity_poly.type
_entity_poly.pdbx_seq_one_letter_code
_entity_poly.pdbx_strand_id
1 'polypeptide(L)' 'MGNVVRIAMVAGEASGDLLASLLIGALKAKLPDVVFYGIGGPRMQAQGFDAWWPIDKLSVMGYVDALKN' A
#
# COMPACT_ATOMS: atom_id res chain seq x y z
N MET A 1 22.51 -3.72 14.85
CA MET A 1 21.37 -3.01 14.71
C MET A 1 21.09 -2.67 13.32
N GLY A 2 20.16 -3.25 12.72
CA GLY A 2 19.73 -2.93 11.38
C GLY A 2 18.89 -1.67 11.34
N ASN A 3 18.89 -1.01 10.22
CA ASN A 3 17.98 0.07 9.98
C ASN A 3 16.62 -0.49 9.59
N VAL A 4 15.57 0.13 10.06
CA VAL A 4 14.22 -0.24 9.65
C VAL A 4 14.00 0.34 8.26
N VAL A 5 13.62 -0.50 7.33
CA VAL A 5 13.30 -0.08 5.98
C VAL A 5 11.82 0.29 5.93
N ARG A 6 11.54 1.49 5.48
CA ARG A 6 10.15 1.98 5.35
C ARG A 6 9.82 2.15 3.89
N ILE A 7 8.76 1.52 3.45
CA ILE A 7 8.36 1.56 2.05
C ILE A 7 6.96 2.13 1.94
N ALA A 8 6.84 3.23 1.20
CA ALA A 8 5.55 3.84 0.93
C ALA A 8 4.96 3.20 -0.31
N MET A 9 3.70 2.82 -0.25
CA MET A 9 3.01 2.21 -1.38
C MET A 9 1.65 2.83 -1.56
N VAL A 10 1.21 2.90 -2.81
CA VAL A 10 -0.11 3.43 -3.14
C VAL A 10 -0.79 2.46 -4.10
N ALA A 11 -1.95 1.97 -3.71
CA ALA A 11 -2.78 1.14 -4.56
C ALA A 11 -4.11 1.83 -4.74
N GLY A 12 -4.48 2.14 -5.97
CA GLY A 12 -5.69 2.88 -6.27
C GLY A 12 -6.87 2.01 -6.67
N GLU A 13 -6.66 0.72 -6.84
CA GLU A 13 -7.70 -0.21 -7.27
C GLU A 13 -7.53 -1.55 -6.59
N ALA A 14 -8.61 -2.35 -6.61
CA ALA A 14 -8.59 -3.66 -5.98
C ALA A 14 -7.50 -4.58 -6.54
N SER A 15 -7.24 -4.50 -7.85
CA SER A 15 -6.19 -5.31 -8.46
C SER A 15 -4.81 -4.90 -7.94
N GLY A 16 -4.60 -3.60 -7.75
CA GLY A 16 -3.36 -3.10 -7.17
C GLY A 16 -3.19 -3.53 -5.73
N ASP A 17 -4.30 -3.54 -4.97
CA ASP A 17 -4.29 -4.00 -3.59
C ASP A 17 -3.84 -5.47 -3.52
N LEU A 18 -4.38 -6.30 -4.39
CA LEU A 18 -4.00 -7.71 -4.44
C LEU A 18 -2.52 -7.88 -4.78
N LEU A 19 -2.07 -7.24 -5.86
CA LEU A 19 -0.68 -7.36 -6.29
C LEU A 19 0.27 -6.83 -5.23
N ALA A 20 -0.07 -5.69 -4.63
CA ALA A 20 0.76 -5.11 -3.58
C ALA A 20 0.82 -6.01 -2.35
N SER A 21 -0.30 -6.67 -2.01
CA SER A 21 -0.32 -7.57 -0.86
C SER A 21 0.64 -8.73 -1.06
N LEU A 22 0.72 -9.26 -2.28
CA LEU A 22 1.65 -10.33 -2.60
C LEU A 22 3.09 -9.85 -2.51
N LEU A 23 3.35 -8.65 -2.99
CA LEU A 23 4.69 -8.05 -2.91
C LEU A 23 5.10 -7.83 -1.45
N ILE A 24 4.18 -7.30 -0.64
CA ILE A 24 4.45 -7.08 0.79
C ILE A 24 4.83 -8.40 1.46
N GLY A 25 4.08 -9.46 1.19
CA GLY A 25 4.37 -10.76 1.77
C GLY A 25 5.75 -11.27 1.37
N ALA A 26 6.10 -11.11 0.09
CA ALA A 26 7.40 -11.55 -0.40
C ALA A 26 8.54 -10.74 0.21
N LEU A 27 8.37 -9.43 0.33
CA LEU A 27 9.41 -8.58 0.90
C LEU A 27 9.59 -8.81 2.39
N LYS A 28 8.50 -9.06 3.11
CA LYS A 28 8.60 -9.35 4.54
C LYS A 28 9.36 -10.64 4.81
N ALA A 29 9.27 -11.59 3.90
CA ALA A 29 10.03 -12.84 4.05
C ALA A 29 11.53 -12.59 3.96
N LYS A 30 11.94 -11.59 3.18
CA LYS A 30 13.36 -11.26 3.00
C LYS A 30 13.83 -10.16 3.95
N LEU A 31 12.94 -9.26 4.33
CA LEU A 31 13.27 -8.11 5.17
C LEU A 31 12.31 -8.10 6.36
N PRO A 32 12.59 -8.89 7.40
CA PRO A 32 11.64 -9.06 8.51
C PRO A 32 11.23 -7.77 9.21
N ASP A 33 12.11 -6.76 9.18
CA ASP A 33 11.86 -5.51 9.89
C ASP A 33 11.29 -4.42 8.98
N VAL A 34 10.94 -4.76 7.75
CA VAL A 34 10.40 -3.78 6.82
C VAL A 34 9.00 -3.32 7.26
N VAL A 35 8.73 -2.04 7.08
CA VAL A 35 7.44 -1.44 7.40
C VAL A 35 6.86 -0.85 6.14
N PHE A 36 5.58 -1.14 5.87
CA PHE A 36 4.88 -0.63 4.72
C PHE A 36 3.77 0.32 5.16
N TYR A 37 3.63 1.42 4.48
CA TYR A 37 2.62 2.42 4.81
C TYR A 37 2.16 3.16 3.57
N GLY A 38 1.03 3.82 3.69
CA GLY A 38 0.52 4.66 2.62
C GLY A 38 -0.96 4.41 2.34
N ILE A 39 -1.29 4.17 1.09
CA ILE A 39 -2.68 4.02 0.66
C ILE A 39 -2.86 2.62 0.09
N GLY A 40 -3.77 1.86 0.68
CA GLY A 40 -4.01 0.51 0.23
C GLY A 40 -5.32 -0.03 0.74
N GLY A 41 -5.68 -1.21 0.27
CA GLY A 41 -6.93 -1.84 0.61
C GLY A 41 -6.79 -2.94 1.66
N PRO A 42 -7.88 -3.71 1.84
CA PRO A 42 -7.91 -4.72 2.90
C PRO A 42 -6.88 -5.84 2.73
N ARG A 43 -6.52 -6.17 1.50
CA ARG A 43 -5.54 -7.24 1.28
C ARG A 43 -4.14 -6.82 1.73
N MET A 44 -3.78 -5.57 1.45
CA MET A 44 -2.52 -5.02 1.92
C MET A 44 -2.52 -4.92 3.44
N GLN A 45 -3.63 -4.48 4.02
CA GLN A 45 -3.75 -4.38 5.47
C GLN A 45 -3.62 -5.74 6.15
N ALA A 46 -4.13 -6.78 5.52
CA ALA A 46 -4.02 -8.15 6.04
C ALA A 46 -2.56 -8.59 6.12
N GLN A 47 -1.67 -7.98 5.33
CA GLN A 47 -0.24 -8.27 5.35
C GLN A 47 0.54 -7.37 6.31
N GLY A 48 -0.17 -6.55 7.09
CA GLY A 48 0.48 -5.66 8.03
C GLY A 48 0.77 -4.27 7.48
N PHE A 49 0.14 -3.91 6.38
CA PHE A 49 0.29 -2.59 5.79
C PHE A 49 -0.42 -1.54 6.64
N ASP A 50 0.25 -0.43 6.89
CA ASP A 50 -0.34 0.66 7.65
C ASP A 50 -1.03 1.61 6.68
N ALA A 51 -2.34 1.45 6.54
CA ALA A 51 -3.13 2.25 5.61
C ALA A 51 -3.49 3.59 6.24
N TRP A 52 -2.91 4.66 5.71
CA TRP A 52 -3.18 6.01 6.17
C TRP A 52 -4.47 6.57 5.56
N TRP A 53 -4.87 6.00 4.44
CA TRP A 53 -6.01 6.52 3.69
C TRP A 53 -6.71 5.37 2.99
N PRO A 54 -8.05 5.29 3.06
CA PRO A 54 -8.78 4.21 2.39
C PRO A 54 -8.63 4.28 0.88
N ILE A 55 -8.56 3.11 0.26
CA ILE A 55 -8.41 3.01 -1.18
C ILE A 55 -9.60 3.66 -1.91
N ASP A 56 -10.79 3.57 -1.32
CA ASP A 56 -12.00 4.15 -1.92
C ASP A 56 -11.87 5.65 -2.07
N LYS A 57 -11.34 6.32 -1.04
CA LYS A 57 -11.16 7.76 -1.11
C LYS A 57 -10.10 8.15 -2.11
N LEU A 58 -9.07 7.33 -2.24
CA LEU A 58 -8.03 7.59 -3.22
C LEU A 58 -8.61 7.55 -4.63
N SER A 59 -9.45 6.56 -4.93
CA SER A 59 -10.04 6.43 -6.24
C SER A 59 -10.83 7.68 -6.63
N VAL A 60 -11.64 8.19 -5.70
CA VAL A 60 -12.41 9.40 -5.96
C VAL A 60 -11.51 10.60 -6.16
N MET A 61 -10.52 10.75 -5.30
CA MET A 61 -9.60 11.87 -5.39
C MET A 61 -8.75 11.81 -6.65
N GLY A 62 -8.35 10.61 -7.04
CA GLY A 62 -7.58 10.42 -8.25
C GLY A 62 -8.34 10.85 -9.49
N TYR A 63 -9.62 10.52 -9.56
CA TYR A 63 -10.43 10.93 -10.68
C TYR A 63 -10.60 12.45 -10.72
N VAL A 64 -10.80 13.07 -9.58
CA VAL A 64 -10.93 14.52 -9.52
C VAL A 64 -9.65 15.18 -10.01
N ASP A 65 -8.51 14.70 -9.56
CA ASP A 65 -7.23 15.26 -9.98
C ASP A 65 -7.01 15.08 -11.48
N ALA A 66 -7.36 13.92 -12.01
CA ALA A 66 -7.23 13.66 -13.43
C ALA A 66 -8.08 14.61 -14.25
N LEU A 67 -9.27 14.92 -13.77
CA LEU A 67 -10.17 15.83 -14.47
C LEU A 67 -9.69 17.28 -14.43
N LYS A 68 -9.00 17.64 -13.37
CA LYS A 68 -8.47 19.01 -13.27
C LYS A 68 -7.28 19.23 -14.19
N ASN A 69 -6.55 18.20 -14.44
CA ASN A 69 -5.36 18.29 -15.26
C ASN A 69 -5.68 18.03 -16.72
#